data_56a637d2d27f6841f0c75fe03e94fc80
#
_entry.id   56a637d2d27f6841f0c75fe03e94fc80
#
_cell.length_a   1.000
_cell.length_b   1.000
_cell.length_c   1.000
_cell.angle_alpha   90.00
_cell.angle_beta   90.00
_cell.angle_gamma   90.00
#
_symmetry.space_group_name_H-M   'P 1'
#
loop_
_entity.id
_entity.type
_entity.pdbx_description
1 polymer ?
#
loop_
_entity_poly.entity_id
_entity_poly.type
_entity_poly.pdbx_seq_one_letter_code
_entity_poly.pdbx_strand_id
1 'polypeptide(L)'
;MMPEHSALALEGRKILVTRPIRQSNGLVDLIEQQGGEAIVFPVIEITAIDVKQWGEWNPQQTNWLVFVSRNAVEQFLKGNPQPFPGHVKLVAAGEGTAQALRENGLTVDLQPELSNGSEGLLQLPEWQQMTQQQVVIVR
;
A
#
# COMPACT_ATOMS: atom_id res chain seq x y z
N MET A 1 -8.51 44.98 -11.90
CA MET A 1 -7.47 43.94 -11.95
C MET A 1 -8.20 42.61 -12.14
N MET A 2 -8.12 42.02 -13.32
CA MET A 2 -8.67 40.69 -13.58
C MET A 2 -7.79 39.67 -12.87
N PRO A 3 -8.34 38.65 -12.17
CA PRO A 3 -7.52 37.58 -11.66
C PRO A 3 -6.89 36.88 -12.87
N GLU A 4 -5.54 36.78 -12.87
CA GLU A 4 -4.82 35.92 -13.80
C GLU A 4 -5.41 34.52 -13.67
N HIS A 5 -5.97 34.00 -14.76
CA HIS A 5 -6.31 32.59 -14.86
C HIS A 5 -4.99 31.83 -14.74
N SER A 6 -4.69 31.36 -13.55
CA SER A 6 -3.61 30.39 -13.36
C SER A 6 -3.94 29.21 -14.29
N ALA A 7 -3.17 29.09 -15.37
CA ALA A 7 -3.31 27.96 -16.29
C ALA A 7 -3.17 26.66 -15.49
N LEU A 8 -4.11 25.73 -15.68
CA LEU A 8 -4.07 24.44 -15.02
C LEU A 8 -2.79 23.70 -15.44
N ALA A 9 -2.12 23.04 -14.52
CA ALA A 9 -0.78 22.48 -14.73
C ALA A 9 -0.72 21.44 -15.87
N LEU A 10 -1.85 20.80 -16.19
CA LEU A 10 -1.96 19.73 -17.20
C LEU A 10 -2.84 20.12 -18.40
N GLU A 11 -3.19 21.38 -18.56
CA GLU A 11 -4.09 21.84 -19.61
C GLU A 11 -3.64 21.36 -20.99
N GLY A 12 -4.54 20.67 -21.70
CA GLY A 12 -4.30 20.12 -23.04
C GLY A 12 -3.35 18.91 -23.10
N ARG A 13 -2.90 18.39 -21.97
CA ARG A 13 -2.05 17.19 -21.90
C ARG A 13 -2.88 15.92 -21.79
N LYS A 14 -2.48 14.91 -22.57
CA LYS A 14 -3.03 13.55 -22.48
C LYS A 14 -2.11 12.67 -21.66
N ILE A 15 -2.66 12.02 -20.65
CA ILE A 15 -1.88 11.19 -19.70
C ILE A 15 -2.39 9.77 -19.74
N LEU A 16 -1.52 8.84 -20.12
CA LEU A 16 -1.83 7.42 -20.14
C LEU A 16 -1.73 6.84 -18.71
N VAL A 17 -2.83 6.33 -18.17
CA VAL A 17 -2.91 5.73 -16.85
C VAL A 17 -2.90 4.20 -17.00
N THR A 18 -1.78 3.57 -16.65
CA THR A 18 -1.54 2.13 -16.85
C THR A 18 -1.77 1.28 -15.59
N ARG A 19 -2.20 1.90 -14.50
CA ARG A 19 -2.49 1.21 -13.22
C ARG A 19 -3.70 0.27 -13.35
N PRO A 20 -3.81 -0.72 -12.44
CA PRO A 20 -5.03 -1.52 -12.33
C PRO A 20 -6.28 -0.63 -12.22
N ILE A 21 -7.35 -1.00 -12.91
CA ILE A 21 -8.53 -0.14 -13.08
C ILE A 21 -9.12 0.35 -11.75
N ARG A 22 -9.17 -0.52 -10.74
CA ARG A 22 -9.69 -0.18 -9.40
C ARG A 22 -8.84 0.84 -8.63
N GLN A 23 -7.60 1.06 -9.06
CA GLN A 23 -6.65 1.97 -8.43
C GLN A 23 -6.40 3.23 -9.28
N SER A 24 -7.14 3.40 -10.37
CA SER A 24 -6.95 4.49 -11.32
C SER A 24 -7.79 5.71 -11.00
N ASN A 25 -8.96 5.57 -10.36
CA ASN A 25 -9.95 6.64 -10.20
C ASN A 25 -9.37 7.90 -9.56
N GLY A 26 -8.70 7.77 -8.41
CA GLY A 26 -8.13 8.96 -7.73
C GLY A 26 -7.06 9.68 -8.57
N LEU A 27 -6.29 8.96 -9.39
CA LEU A 27 -5.31 9.57 -10.30
C LEU A 27 -6.00 10.23 -11.50
N VAL A 28 -7.04 9.61 -12.05
CA VAL A 28 -7.86 10.17 -13.12
C VAL A 28 -8.47 11.49 -12.67
N ASP A 29 -9.12 11.51 -11.50
CA ASP A 29 -9.72 12.71 -10.93
C ASP A 29 -8.71 13.85 -10.77
N LEU A 30 -7.50 13.55 -10.27
CA LEU A 30 -6.43 14.53 -10.12
C LEU A 30 -5.94 15.09 -11.46
N ILE A 31 -5.80 14.24 -12.49
CA ILE A 31 -5.41 14.66 -13.83
C ILE A 31 -6.45 15.61 -14.42
N GLU A 32 -7.72 15.25 -14.32
CA GLU A 32 -8.83 16.04 -14.85
C GLU A 32 -8.99 17.37 -14.11
N GLN A 33 -8.85 17.37 -12.78
CA GLN A 33 -8.85 18.60 -11.96
C GLN A 33 -7.73 19.58 -12.36
N GLN A 34 -6.62 19.07 -12.89
CA GLN A 34 -5.51 19.88 -13.40
C GLN A 34 -5.63 20.21 -14.88
N GLY A 35 -6.79 19.95 -15.51
CA GLY A 35 -7.07 20.27 -16.90
C GLY A 35 -6.46 19.30 -17.93
N GLY A 36 -5.97 18.16 -17.48
CA GLY A 36 -5.48 17.08 -18.34
C GLY A 36 -6.61 16.15 -18.81
N GLU A 37 -6.33 15.33 -19.81
CA GLU A 37 -7.17 14.23 -20.28
C GLU A 37 -6.54 12.90 -19.83
N ALA A 38 -7.22 12.14 -18.99
CA ALA A 38 -6.75 10.82 -18.57
C ALA A 38 -7.20 9.74 -19.55
N ILE A 39 -6.24 9.01 -20.12
CA ILE A 39 -6.51 7.83 -20.96
C ILE A 39 -6.25 6.59 -20.11
N VAL A 40 -7.31 5.93 -19.66
CA VAL A 40 -7.21 4.74 -18.83
C VAL A 40 -6.90 3.51 -19.68
N PHE A 41 -5.70 2.97 -19.52
CA PHE A 41 -5.23 1.80 -20.25
C PHE A 41 -4.52 0.83 -19.29
N PRO A 42 -5.27 0.07 -18.47
CA PRO A 42 -4.68 -0.83 -17.47
C PRO A 42 -3.91 -1.95 -18.18
N VAL A 43 -2.64 -2.11 -17.81
CA VAL A 43 -1.74 -3.16 -18.33
C VAL A 43 -1.46 -4.27 -17.30
N ILE A 44 -2.02 -4.12 -16.09
CA ILE A 44 -1.87 -5.07 -14.98
C ILE A 44 -3.26 -5.36 -14.41
N GLU A 45 -3.55 -6.63 -14.24
CA GLU A 45 -4.69 -7.11 -13.46
C GLU A 45 -4.17 -7.80 -12.19
N ILE A 46 -4.81 -7.49 -11.05
CA ILE A 46 -4.47 -8.09 -9.77
C ILE A 46 -5.50 -9.14 -9.44
N THR A 47 -5.07 -10.39 -9.42
CA THR A 47 -5.89 -11.55 -9.08
C THR A 47 -5.41 -12.16 -7.76
N ALA A 48 -6.35 -12.56 -6.91
CA ALA A 48 -6.03 -13.30 -5.70
C ALA A 48 -5.54 -14.70 -6.06
N ILE A 49 -4.47 -15.13 -5.41
CA ILE A 49 -4.07 -16.54 -5.42
C ILE A 49 -4.84 -17.31 -4.34
N ASP A 50 -5.06 -18.61 -4.55
CA ASP A 50 -5.72 -19.46 -3.56
C ASP A 50 -4.92 -19.44 -2.25
N VAL A 51 -5.62 -19.31 -1.12
CA VAL A 51 -5.02 -19.34 0.23
C VAL A 51 -4.19 -20.60 0.49
N LYS A 52 -4.51 -21.72 -0.17
CA LYS A 52 -3.74 -22.96 -0.12
C LYS A 52 -2.34 -22.84 -0.72
N GLN A 53 -2.11 -21.81 -1.54
CA GLN A 53 -0.80 -21.51 -2.16
C GLN A 53 0.01 -20.50 -1.33
N TRP A 54 -0.59 -19.97 -0.26
CA TRP A 54 0.14 -19.09 0.65
C TRP A 54 1.15 -19.90 1.46
N GLY A 55 2.23 -19.25 1.84
CA GLY A 55 3.15 -19.84 2.82
C GLY A 55 2.46 -20.01 4.18
N GLU A 56 3.01 -20.88 5.00
CA GLU A 56 2.51 -21.06 6.36
C GLU A 56 2.69 -19.78 7.17
N TRP A 57 1.61 -19.33 7.79
CA TRP A 57 1.67 -18.27 8.78
C TRP A 57 0.94 -18.71 10.05
N ASN A 58 1.63 -18.57 11.18
CA ASN A 58 1.07 -18.85 12.48
C ASN A 58 1.04 -17.56 13.31
N PRO A 59 -0.15 -16.97 13.55
CA PRO A 59 -0.25 -15.72 14.27
C PRO A 59 0.29 -15.80 15.70
N GLN A 60 0.28 -16.97 16.34
CA GLN A 60 0.80 -17.15 17.70
C GLN A 60 2.34 -17.10 17.78
N GLN A 61 3.01 -17.37 16.68
CA GLN A 61 4.47 -17.36 16.58
C GLN A 61 5.02 -16.11 15.89
N THR A 62 4.18 -15.38 15.15
CA THR A 62 4.59 -14.20 14.38
C THR A 62 4.75 -13.00 15.29
N ASN A 63 5.91 -12.35 15.21
CA ASN A 63 6.18 -11.09 15.89
C ASN A 63 5.86 -9.89 15.00
N TRP A 64 6.19 -9.99 13.71
CA TRP A 64 6.06 -8.91 12.74
C TRP A 64 5.37 -9.39 11.47
N LEU A 65 4.31 -8.68 11.09
CA LEU A 65 3.57 -8.90 9.86
C LEU A 65 3.77 -7.71 8.94
N VAL A 66 4.57 -7.89 7.89
CA VAL A 66 5.00 -6.83 6.98
C VAL A 66 4.19 -6.85 5.71
N PHE A 67 3.52 -5.76 5.40
CA PHE A 67 2.79 -5.58 4.16
C PHE A 67 3.56 -4.69 3.19
N VAL A 68 3.74 -5.16 1.96
CA VAL A 68 4.52 -4.44 0.95
C VAL A 68 3.68 -3.60 -0.01
N SER A 69 2.35 -3.79 -0.02
CA SER A 69 1.45 -3.06 -0.90
C SER A 69 0.02 -3.03 -0.36
N ARG A 70 -0.80 -2.09 -0.86
CA ARG A 70 -2.25 -2.06 -0.61
C ARG A 70 -2.92 -3.39 -0.98
N ASN A 71 -2.56 -3.95 -2.13
CA ASN A 71 -3.13 -5.23 -2.58
C ASN A 71 -2.80 -6.39 -1.62
N ALA A 72 -1.58 -6.41 -1.09
CA ALA A 72 -1.18 -7.40 -0.08
C ALA A 72 -2.08 -7.31 1.16
N VAL A 73 -2.35 -6.10 1.65
CA VAL A 73 -3.29 -5.88 2.76
C VAL A 73 -4.67 -6.42 2.43
N GLU A 74 -5.26 -5.97 1.33
CA GLU A 74 -6.62 -6.32 0.94
C GLU A 74 -6.82 -7.82 0.73
N GLN A 75 -5.88 -8.49 0.06
CA GLN A 75 -5.99 -9.93 -0.19
C GLN A 75 -5.74 -10.75 1.07
N PHE A 76 -4.75 -10.37 1.88
CA PHE A 76 -4.46 -11.07 3.13
C PHE A 76 -5.63 -11.04 4.10
N LEU A 77 -6.26 -9.88 4.28
CA LEU A 77 -7.38 -9.71 5.21
C LEU A 77 -8.64 -10.48 4.80
N LYS A 78 -8.83 -10.75 3.52
CA LYS A 78 -9.94 -11.61 3.05
C LYS A 78 -9.83 -13.05 3.55
N GLY A 79 -8.60 -13.57 3.66
CA GLY A 79 -8.33 -14.94 4.10
C GLY A 79 -8.00 -15.10 5.58
N ASN A 80 -7.74 -13.99 6.27
CA ASN A 80 -7.29 -13.98 7.67
C ASN A 80 -8.16 -13.05 8.49
N PRO A 81 -9.17 -13.61 9.21
CA PRO A 81 -10.07 -12.80 10.03
C PRO A 81 -9.33 -12.12 11.18
N GLN A 82 -9.80 -10.93 11.49
CA GLN A 82 -9.33 -10.16 12.64
C GLN A 82 -10.19 -10.44 13.90
N PRO A 83 -9.70 -10.10 15.11
CA PRO A 83 -8.44 -9.39 15.39
C PRO A 83 -7.22 -10.32 15.40
N PHE A 84 -6.05 -9.75 15.08
CA PHE A 84 -4.78 -10.44 15.27
C PHE A 84 -4.37 -10.45 16.74
N PRO A 85 -3.55 -11.43 17.20
CA PRO A 85 -3.00 -11.41 18.55
C PRO A 85 -2.27 -10.10 18.84
N GLY A 86 -2.47 -9.52 20.03
CA GLY A 86 -1.95 -8.18 20.36
C GLY A 86 -0.42 -8.05 20.38
N HIS A 87 0.32 -9.16 20.32
CA HIS A 87 1.77 -9.15 20.21
C HIS A 87 2.28 -9.03 18.76
N VAL A 88 1.40 -9.28 17.77
CA VAL A 88 1.75 -9.16 16.35
C VAL A 88 1.79 -7.69 15.97
N LYS A 89 2.96 -7.21 15.56
CA LYS A 89 3.16 -5.83 15.10
C LYS A 89 2.96 -5.73 13.60
N LEU A 90 2.16 -4.75 13.16
CA LEU A 90 1.84 -4.53 11.77
C LEU A 90 2.77 -3.47 11.17
N VAL A 91 3.42 -3.84 10.09
CA VAL A 91 4.41 -3.00 9.40
C VAL A 91 3.94 -2.70 7.98
N ALA A 92 3.97 -1.45 7.61
CA ALA A 92 3.69 -0.99 6.25
C ALA A 92 4.97 -0.53 5.56
N ALA A 93 5.25 -1.03 4.36
CA ALA A 93 6.42 -0.63 3.59
C ALA A 93 6.34 0.80 3.02
N GLY A 94 5.18 1.44 3.06
CA GLY A 94 4.97 2.80 2.58
C GLY A 94 3.58 3.33 2.90
N GLU A 95 3.36 4.63 2.65
CA GLU A 95 2.13 5.33 3.05
C GLU A 95 0.85 4.72 2.45
N GLY A 96 0.85 4.35 1.17
CA GLY A 96 -0.33 3.72 0.55
C GLY A 96 -0.72 2.39 1.20
N THR A 97 0.26 1.64 1.71
CA THR A 97 0.05 0.39 2.47
C THR A 97 -0.46 0.69 3.88
N ALA A 98 0.14 1.68 4.54
CA ALA A 98 -0.28 2.13 5.87
C ALA A 98 -1.71 2.64 5.86
N GLN A 99 -2.08 3.40 4.85
CA GLN A 99 -3.45 3.87 4.66
C GLN A 99 -4.42 2.70 4.49
N ALA A 100 -4.07 1.69 3.69
CA ALA A 100 -4.92 0.50 3.50
C ALA A 100 -5.15 -0.26 4.83
N LEU A 101 -4.13 -0.37 5.69
CA LEU A 101 -4.28 -0.96 7.02
C LEU A 101 -5.25 -0.15 7.88
N ARG A 102 -5.08 1.17 7.93
CA ARG A 102 -5.95 2.08 8.71
C ARG A 102 -7.40 2.06 8.22
N GLU A 103 -7.63 2.04 6.91
CA GLU A 103 -8.96 1.93 6.28
C GLU A 103 -9.68 0.62 6.68
N ASN A 104 -8.93 -0.42 7.00
CA ASN A 104 -9.44 -1.69 7.52
C ASN A 104 -9.47 -1.74 9.07
N GLY A 105 -9.33 -0.62 9.75
CA GLY A 105 -9.42 -0.52 11.21
C GLY A 105 -8.20 -1.05 11.97
N LEU A 106 -7.06 -1.22 11.28
CA LEU A 106 -5.82 -1.72 11.87
C LEU A 106 -4.85 -0.59 12.22
N THR A 107 -4.15 -0.76 13.34
CA THR A 107 -3.08 0.16 13.74
C THR A 107 -1.79 -0.24 13.06
N VAL A 108 -1.08 0.73 12.49
CA VAL A 108 0.26 0.54 11.92
C VAL A 108 1.27 0.80 13.03
N ASP A 109 2.04 -0.23 13.41
CA ASP A 109 3.05 -0.13 14.46
C ASP A 109 4.35 0.46 13.94
N LEU A 110 4.68 0.19 12.66
CA LEU A 110 5.93 0.63 12.06
C LEU A 110 5.78 0.97 10.58
N GLN A 111 6.35 2.09 10.18
CA GLN A 111 6.35 2.60 8.81
C GLN A 111 7.60 3.46 8.60
N PRO A 112 8.32 3.36 7.45
CA PRO A 112 9.42 4.26 7.16
C PRO A 112 8.92 5.69 6.91
N GLU A 113 9.59 6.68 7.49
CA GLU A 113 9.21 8.10 7.36
C GLU A 113 9.86 8.78 6.16
N LEU A 114 11.13 8.48 5.89
CA LEU A 114 11.98 9.22 4.94
C LEU A 114 12.12 8.54 3.57
N SER A 115 11.93 7.23 3.50
CA SER A 115 11.99 6.48 2.24
C SER A 115 10.97 5.35 2.24
N ASN A 116 10.34 5.11 1.10
CA ASN A 116 9.41 4.00 0.95
C ASN A 116 10.15 2.70 0.62
N GLY A 117 9.51 1.58 0.94
CA GLY A 117 9.98 0.27 0.56
C GLY A 117 10.92 -0.39 1.59
N SER A 118 11.58 -1.45 1.15
CA SER A 118 12.40 -2.30 2.02
C SER A 118 13.62 -1.61 2.58
N GLU A 119 14.28 -0.74 1.81
CA GLU A 119 15.42 0.02 2.30
C GLU A 119 15.05 0.94 3.46
N GLY A 120 13.89 1.60 3.37
CA GLY A 120 13.38 2.45 4.45
C GLY A 120 13.10 1.66 5.72
N LEU A 121 12.50 0.47 5.60
CA LEU A 121 12.26 -0.41 6.74
C LEU A 121 13.56 -0.86 7.39
N LEU A 122 14.56 -1.28 6.61
CA LEU A 122 15.84 -1.78 7.13
C LEU A 122 16.65 -0.72 7.87
N GLN A 123 16.40 0.57 7.66
CA GLN A 123 17.05 1.68 8.36
C GLN A 123 16.40 2.00 9.73
N LEU A 124 15.21 1.44 10.01
CA LEU A 124 14.53 1.71 11.26
C LEU A 124 15.25 1.05 12.46
N PRO A 125 15.37 1.75 13.59
CA PRO A 125 16.05 1.22 14.78
C PRO A 125 15.46 -0.10 15.28
N GLU A 126 14.15 -0.27 15.18
CA GLU A 126 13.42 -1.46 15.60
C GLU A 126 13.88 -2.73 14.85
N TRP A 127 14.40 -2.56 13.64
CA TRP A 127 14.89 -3.67 12.79
C TRP A 127 16.36 -4.01 13.03
N GLN A 128 17.05 -3.29 13.90
CA GLN A 128 18.46 -3.59 14.24
C GLN A 128 18.59 -4.76 15.21
N GLN A 129 17.50 -5.15 15.89
CA GLN A 129 17.50 -6.21 16.92
C GLN A 129 16.41 -7.26 16.63
N MET A 130 16.53 -7.93 15.49
CA MET A 130 15.55 -8.92 15.02
C MET A 130 15.91 -10.37 15.38
N THR A 131 16.92 -10.58 16.24
CA THR A 131 17.31 -11.92 16.68
C THR A 131 16.15 -12.64 17.36
N GLN A 132 15.87 -13.87 16.92
CA GLN A 132 14.76 -14.70 17.39
C GLN A 132 13.35 -14.13 17.14
N GLN A 133 13.21 -13.11 16.29
CA GLN A 133 11.92 -12.58 15.88
C GLN A 133 11.43 -13.30 14.62
N GLN A 134 10.17 -13.69 14.61
CA GLN A 134 9.54 -14.25 13.42
C GLN A 134 8.85 -13.14 12.62
N VAL A 135 9.31 -12.96 11.39
CA VAL A 135 8.80 -11.98 10.44
C VAL A 135 8.06 -12.70 9.32
N VAL A 136 6.84 -12.30 9.07
CA VAL A 136 6.05 -12.76 7.92
C VAL A 136 5.88 -11.59 6.95
N ILE A 137 6.24 -11.81 5.68
CA ILE A 137 6.10 -10.80 4.62
C ILE A 137 4.93 -11.18 3.72
N VAL A 138 3.98 -10.25 3.61
CA VAL A 138 2.81 -10.36 2.75
C VAL A 138 3.03 -9.52 1.50
N ARG A 139 3.10 -10.17 0.33
CA ARG A 139 3.41 -9.55 -0.96
C ARG A 139 2.48 -10.05 -2.07
#